data_1b8e76ec2ba191210703020948cceced
#
_entry.id   1b8e76ec2ba191210703020948cceced
#
_cell.length_a   1.000
_cell.length_b   1.000
_cell.length_c   1.000
_cell.angle_alpha   90.00
_cell.angle_beta   90.00
_cell.angle_gamma   90.00
#
_symmetry.space_group_name_H-M   'P 1'
#
loop_
_entity.id
_entity.type
_entity.pdbx_description
1 polymer ?
#
loop_
_entity_poly.entity_id
_entity_poly.type
_entity_poly.pdbx_seq_one_letter_code
_entity_poly.pdbx_strand_id
1 'polypeptide(L)'
;MYTETSIAMSLLACALYAHADGNAVAVYESATLTVEVTGPDVSMQLRLPMTRGDTSGGTKQILPTAEVVERLKEAAKLFVFPDKARCQVESVNAFAVDSRGKPTAAEGNIQAMYRFHCDGAATAHIDKLGIRLSDQLPRVEKLNLQVSTEKGEIAHELSPASGDVAL
;
A
#
# COMPACT_ATOMS: atom_id res chain seq x y z
N MET A 1 41.50 68.59 22.90
CA MET A 1 40.12 68.49 22.44
C MET A 1 40.07 67.19 21.59
N TYR A 2 39.64 66.14 22.21
CA TYR A 2 39.46 64.81 21.54
C TYR A 2 37.96 64.57 21.39
N THR A 3 37.50 64.48 20.18
CA THR A 3 36.14 64.12 19.85
C THR A 3 36.07 62.60 19.64
N GLU A 4 35.46 61.92 20.57
CA GLU A 4 35.18 60.47 20.44
C GLU A 4 33.97 60.25 19.53
N THR A 5 34.18 59.52 18.45
CA THR A 5 33.14 59.13 17.52
C THR A 5 32.66 57.73 17.91
N SER A 6 31.48 57.63 18.57
CA SER A 6 30.84 56.36 18.90
C SER A 6 30.24 55.74 17.64
N ILE A 7 30.75 54.60 17.24
CA ILE A 7 30.18 53.76 16.20
C ILE A 7 29.16 52.80 16.84
N ALA A 8 27.90 53.11 16.58
CA ALA A 8 26.79 52.18 16.97
C ALA A 8 26.74 51.00 16.01
N MET A 9 27.10 49.82 16.51
CA MET A 9 27.05 48.59 15.77
C MET A 9 25.65 47.97 15.91
N SER A 10 24.81 48.19 14.88
CA SER A 10 23.48 47.55 14.79
C SER A 10 23.63 46.06 14.48
N LEU A 11 23.42 45.23 15.48
CA LEU A 11 23.29 43.78 15.32
C LEU A 11 21.93 43.46 14.68
N LEU A 12 21.95 43.18 13.39
CA LEU A 12 20.81 42.64 12.66
C LEU A 12 20.63 41.20 13.06
N ALA A 13 19.71 40.89 13.98
CA ALA A 13 19.33 39.53 14.32
C ALA A 13 18.49 38.94 13.18
N CYS A 14 19.11 38.16 12.29
CA CYS A 14 18.40 37.29 11.37
C CYS A 14 17.71 36.20 12.18
N ALA A 15 16.43 36.40 12.47
CA ALA A 15 15.59 35.31 12.96
C ALA A 15 15.43 34.29 11.84
N LEU A 16 16.19 33.19 11.93
CA LEU A 16 15.95 31.98 11.15
C LEU A 16 14.59 31.43 11.61
N TYR A 17 13.54 31.75 10.85
CA TYR A 17 12.30 31.01 10.95
C TYR A 17 12.59 29.59 10.46
N ALA A 18 12.92 28.69 11.39
CA ALA A 18 12.84 27.28 11.14
C ALA A 18 11.36 26.98 10.85
N HIS A 19 11.02 26.87 9.58
CA HIS A 19 9.77 26.26 9.18
C HIS A 19 9.86 24.82 9.71
N ALA A 20 9.16 24.55 10.79
CA ALA A 20 8.84 23.19 11.16
C ALA A 20 7.97 22.67 10.02
N ASP A 21 8.60 22.03 9.02
CA ASP A 21 7.90 21.14 8.10
C ASP A 21 7.21 20.13 9.00
N GLY A 22 5.89 20.31 9.19
CA GLY A 22 5.08 19.37 9.94
C GLY A 22 5.41 17.99 9.38
N ASN A 23 5.70 17.03 10.27
CA ASN A 23 6.12 15.67 9.91
C ASN A 23 5.07 15.00 9.04
N ALA A 24 5.03 15.35 7.76
CA ALA A 24 4.21 14.69 6.79
C ALA A 24 4.81 13.30 6.54
N VAL A 25 4.06 12.27 6.89
CA VAL A 25 4.46 10.88 6.73
C VAL A 25 3.73 10.24 5.56
N ALA A 26 4.32 9.22 4.99
CA ALA A 26 3.68 8.40 3.97
C ALA A 26 2.48 7.66 4.57
N VAL A 27 1.32 7.80 3.94
CA VAL A 27 0.07 7.16 4.34
C VAL A 27 -0.52 6.43 3.16
N TYR A 28 -1.06 5.25 3.40
CA TYR A 28 -1.72 4.39 2.43
C TYR A 28 -3.15 4.16 2.89
N GLU A 29 -4.12 4.87 2.27
CA GLU A 29 -5.53 4.83 2.68
C GLU A 29 -6.41 4.09 1.69
N SER A 30 -5.94 3.92 0.48
CA SER A 30 -6.64 3.20 -0.57
C SER A 30 -5.73 2.24 -1.30
N ALA A 31 -6.32 1.23 -1.93
CA ALA A 31 -5.62 0.27 -2.75
C ALA A 31 -6.42 -0.04 -4.02
N THR A 32 -5.72 -0.51 -5.04
CA THR A 32 -6.31 -1.13 -6.22
C THR A 32 -5.73 -2.54 -6.36
N LEU A 33 -6.59 -3.53 -6.47
CA LEU A 33 -6.21 -4.92 -6.69
C LEU A 33 -6.81 -5.41 -8.02
N THR A 34 -5.95 -5.84 -8.90
CA THR A 34 -6.34 -6.54 -10.12
C THR A 34 -6.06 -8.03 -9.93
N VAL A 35 -7.03 -8.86 -10.21
CA VAL A 35 -6.97 -10.32 -10.12
C VAL A 35 -7.28 -10.90 -11.48
N GLU A 36 -6.44 -11.78 -11.96
CA GLU A 36 -6.63 -12.53 -13.19
C GLU A 36 -6.58 -14.02 -12.88
N VAL A 37 -7.63 -14.73 -13.25
CA VAL A 37 -7.75 -16.19 -13.08
C VAL A 37 -7.73 -16.85 -14.45
N THR A 38 -6.68 -17.61 -14.71
CA THR A 38 -6.48 -18.32 -15.99
C THR A 38 -6.20 -19.79 -15.71
N GLY A 39 -7.20 -20.64 -15.90
CA GLY A 39 -7.07 -22.05 -15.53
C GLY A 39 -6.67 -22.24 -14.05
N PRO A 40 -5.56 -22.96 -13.77
CA PRO A 40 -5.09 -23.18 -12.39
C PRO A 40 -4.34 -21.98 -11.80
N ASP A 41 -4.01 -20.97 -12.60
CA ASP A 41 -3.14 -19.89 -12.20
C ASP A 41 -3.94 -18.65 -11.83
N VAL A 42 -3.59 -18.05 -10.69
CA VAL A 42 -4.16 -16.79 -10.24
C VAL A 42 -3.01 -15.79 -10.11
N SER A 43 -3.06 -14.73 -10.91
CA SER A 43 -2.14 -13.61 -10.81
C SER A 43 -2.85 -12.39 -10.22
N MET A 44 -2.14 -11.69 -9.34
CA MET A 44 -2.68 -10.50 -8.69
C MET A 44 -1.67 -9.36 -8.72
N GLN A 45 -2.16 -8.16 -8.94
CA GLN A 45 -1.39 -6.94 -8.83
C GLN A 45 -2.09 -5.98 -7.87
N LEU A 46 -1.42 -5.68 -6.76
CA LEU A 46 -1.86 -4.72 -5.75
C LEU A 46 -1.06 -3.43 -5.91
N ARG A 47 -1.75 -2.29 -5.86
CA ARG A 47 -1.16 -0.95 -5.88
C ARG A 47 -1.71 -0.15 -4.71
N LEU A 48 -0.80 0.45 -3.93
CA LEU A 48 -1.13 1.38 -2.86
C LEU A 48 -0.51 2.73 -3.21
N PRO A 49 -1.32 3.70 -3.65
CA PRO A 49 -0.85 5.06 -3.84
C PRO A 49 -0.49 5.68 -2.49
N MET A 50 0.67 6.33 -2.45
CA MET A 50 1.11 7.07 -1.28
C MET A 50 0.45 8.44 -1.27
N THR A 51 -0.12 8.80 -0.13
CA THR A 51 -0.52 10.17 0.20
C THR A 51 0.36 10.71 1.33
N ARG A 52 0.45 12.02 1.46
CA ARG A 52 1.10 12.64 2.61
C ARG A 52 0.02 13.03 3.60
N GLY A 53 0.09 12.42 4.77
CA GLY A 53 -0.81 12.70 5.89
C GLY A 53 -0.04 13.31 7.06
N ASP A 54 -0.77 13.95 7.97
CA ASP A 54 -0.23 14.32 9.26
C ASP A 54 -0.38 13.19 10.28
N THR A 55 0.44 13.22 11.32
CA THR A 55 0.40 12.24 12.40
C THR A 55 -0.72 12.52 13.41
N SER A 56 -1.42 13.66 13.26
CA SER A 56 -2.33 14.19 14.28
C SER A 56 -3.76 13.65 14.20
N GLY A 57 -4.12 12.93 13.15
CA GLY A 57 -5.51 12.62 12.80
C GLY A 57 -5.97 11.19 12.99
N GLY A 58 -5.62 10.46 14.03
CA GLY A 58 -6.31 9.19 14.23
C GLY A 58 -5.63 8.13 15.09
N THR A 59 -6.43 7.21 15.62
CA THR A 59 -5.99 6.08 16.45
C THR A 59 -5.34 4.94 15.65
N LYS A 60 -5.39 4.99 14.31
CA LYS A 60 -4.83 3.95 13.45
C LYS A 60 -3.33 4.15 13.26
N GLN A 61 -2.58 3.09 13.51
CA GLN A 61 -1.12 3.09 13.39
C GLN A 61 -0.67 3.42 11.97
N ILE A 62 0.26 4.37 11.85
CA ILE A 62 0.98 4.65 10.61
C ILE A 62 2.20 3.73 10.56
N LEU A 63 2.30 2.96 9.50
CA LEU A 63 3.39 2.03 9.29
C LEU A 63 4.42 2.65 8.35
N PRO A 64 5.73 2.53 8.65
CA PRO A 64 6.78 2.88 7.69
C PRO A 64 6.62 2.10 6.38
N THR A 65 6.98 2.72 5.25
CA THR A 65 6.88 2.09 3.92
C THR A 65 7.54 0.70 3.88
N ALA A 66 8.71 0.55 4.49
CA ALA A 66 9.41 -0.74 4.56
C ALA A 66 8.58 -1.81 5.29
N GLU A 67 7.90 -1.46 6.38
CA GLU A 67 7.05 -2.39 7.11
C GLU A 67 5.80 -2.76 6.31
N VAL A 68 5.20 -1.80 5.60
CA VAL A 68 4.08 -2.08 4.68
C VAL A 68 4.51 -3.07 3.60
N VAL A 69 5.68 -2.88 3.01
CA VAL A 69 6.24 -3.80 2.00
C VAL A 69 6.43 -5.21 2.59
N GLU A 70 6.98 -5.33 3.80
CA GLU A 70 7.18 -6.64 4.43
C GLU A 70 5.84 -7.34 4.75
N ARG A 71 4.84 -6.62 5.25
CA ARG A 71 3.50 -7.19 5.48
C ARG A 71 2.83 -7.67 4.19
N LEU A 72 3.05 -6.96 3.08
CA LEU A 72 2.53 -7.35 1.78
C LEU A 72 3.19 -8.61 1.20
N LYS A 73 4.34 -9.02 1.69
CA LYS A 73 4.97 -10.30 1.30
C LYS A 73 4.29 -11.52 1.93
N GLU A 74 3.49 -11.32 2.96
CA GLU A 74 2.75 -12.39 3.65
C GLU A 74 1.43 -12.75 2.93
N ALA A 75 1.51 -13.18 1.68
CA ALA A 75 0.38 -13.41 0.78
C ALA A 75 -0.73 -14.27 1.40
N ALA A 76 -0.38 -15.31 2.18
CA ALA A 76 -1.34 -16.20 2.83
C ALA A 76 -2.17 -15.52 3.94
N LYS A 77 -1.69 -14.40 4.48
CA LYS A 77 -2.45 -13.59 5.44
C LYS A 77 -3.36 -12.57 4.75
N LEU A 78 -3.04 -12.23 3.50
CA LEU A 78 -3.76 -11.22 2.73
C LEU A 78 -4.89 -11.82 1.88
N PHE A 79 -4.66 -13.01 1.33
CA PHE A 79 -5.57 -13.66 0.39
C PHE A 79 -5.90 -15.07 0.85
N VAL A 80 -7.19 -15.34 0.95
CA VAL A 80 -7.72 -16.62 1.41
C VAL A 80 -8.56 -17.22 0.30
N PHE A 81 -8.12 -18.35 -0.22
CA PHE A 81 -8.88 -19.15 -1.17
C PHE A 81 -9.66 -20.25 -0.43
N PRO A 82 -10.75 -20.76 -1.02
CA PRO A 82 -11.41 -21.94 -0.49
C PRO A 82 -10.44 -23.13 -0.40
N ASP A 83 -10.50 -23.89 0.69
CA ASP A 83 -9.62 -25.05 0.91
C ASP A 83 -9.68 -26.06 -0.25
N LYS A 84 -10.84 -26.17 -0.89
CA LYS A 84 -11.06 -27.04 -2.05
C LYS A 84 -10.22 -26.66 -3.26
N ALA A 85 -9.86 -25.39 -3.40
CA ALA A 85 -9.05 -24.90 -4.50
C ALA A 85 -7.57 -25.30 -4.36
N ARG A 86 -7.11 -25.59 -3.14
CA ARG A 86 -5.73 -25.99 -2.82
C ARG A 86 -4.68 -25.10 -3.46
N CYS A 87 -4.92 -23.78 -3.38
CA CYS A 87 -4.02 -22.79 -3.95
C CYS A 87 -2.75 -22.66 -3.11
N GLN A 88 -1.61 -22.59 -3.77
CA GLN A 88 -0.30 -22.41 -3.16
C GLN A 88 0.34 -21.15 -3.74
N VAL A 89 1.06 -20.42 -2.89
CA VAL A 89 1.83 -19.25 -3.32
C VAL A 89 3.05 -19.72 -4.12
N GLU A 90 3.15 -19.30 -5.38
CA GLU A 90 4.33 -19.55 -6.21
C GLU A 90 5.36 -18.43 -6.09
N SER A 91 4.90 -17.19 -6.11
CA SER A 91 5.79 -16.05 -5.99
C SER A 91 5.09 -14.84 -5.38
N VAL A 92 5.87 -14.06 -4.65
CA VAL A 92 5.48 -12.75 -4.13
C VAL A 92 6.61 -11.78 -4.40
N ASN A 93 6.27 -10.61 -4.93
CA ASN A 93 7.20 -9.52 -5.08
C ASN A 93 6.51 -8.21 -4.66
N ALA A 94 7.01 -7.54 -3.62
CA ALA A 94 6.48 -6.29 -3.12
C ALA A 94 7.61 -5.27 -2.95
N PHE A 95 7.41 -4.05 -3.41
CA PHE A 95 8.40 -2.99 -3.40
C PHE A 95 7.76 -1.61 -3.50
N ALA A 96 8.47 -0.60 -2.98
CA ALA A 96 8.10 0.80 -3.21
C ALA A 96 8.63 1.28 -4.56
N VAL A 97 7.90 2.19 -5.19
CA VAL A 97 8.30 2.85 -6.44
C VAL A 97 8.24 4.36 -6.29
N ASP A 98 9.18 5.04 -6.92
CA ASP A 98 9.19 6.51 -7.01
C ASP A 98 8.09 7.02 -7.98
N SER A 99 8.00 8.33 -8.15
CA SER A 99 7.06 8.98 -9.07
C SER A 99 7.26 8.60 -10.55
N ARG A 100 8.40 7.99 -10.89
CA ARG A 100 8.72 7.49 -12.24
C ARG A 100 8.46 5.99 -12.38
N GLY A 101 7.95 5.34 -11.32
CA GLY A 101 7.70 3.90 -11.30
C GLY A 101 8.95 3.03 -11.11
N LYS A 102 10.09 3.61 -10.71
CA LYS A 102 11.31 2.86 -10.44
C LYS A 102 11.33 2.39 -9.00
N PRO A 103 11.81 1.15 -8.72
CA PRO A 103 11.99 0.67 -7.36
C PRO A 103 12.83 1.65 -6.53
N THR A 104 12.42 1.90 -5.31
CA THR A 104 13.09 2.79 -4.36
C THR A 104 13.12 2.20 -2.96
N ALA A 105 14.15 2.52 -2.18
CA ALA A 105 14.17 2.23 -0.75
C ALA A 105 13.54 3.35 0.10
N ALA A 106 13.23 4.49 -0.53
CA ALA A 106 12.58 5.61 0.12
C ALA A 106 11.04 5.45 0.13
N GLU A 107 10.36 6.43 0.71
CA GLU A 107 8.90 6.51 0.63
C GLU A 107 8.43 6.65 -0.82
N GLY A 108 7.35 5.96 -1.17
CA GLY A 108 6.79 5.97 -2.50
C GLY A 108 5.48 5.18 -2.59
N ASN A 109 4.91 5.12 -3.78
CA ASN A 109 3.80 4.21 -4.03
C ASN A 109 4.29 2.77 -3.85
N ILE A 110 3.41 1.88 -3.40
CA ILE A 110 3.76 0.47 -3.27
C ILE A 110 3.10 -0.34 -4.37
N GLN A 111 3.85 -1.28 -4.92
CA GLN A 111 3.36 -2.30 -5.84
C GLN A 111 3.69 -3.66 -5.26
N ALA A 112 2.71 -4.57 -5.33
CA ALA A 112 2.92 -5.96 -4.99
C ALA A 112 2.30 -6.86 -6.06
N MET A 113 3.02 -7.92 -6.41
CA MET A 113 2.60 -8.92 -7.37
C MET A 113 2.62 -10.28 -6.71
N TYR A 114 1.56 -11.04 -6.93
CA TYR A 114 1.38 -12.37 -6.37
C TYR A 114 1.06 -13.33 -7.48
N ARG A 115 1.59 -14.53 -7.37
CA ARG A 115 1.21 -15.67 -8.19
C ARG A 115 0.83 -16.83 -7.29
N PHE A 116 -0.31 -17.42 -7.57
CA PHE A 116 -0.79 -18.62 -6.93
C PHE A 116 -1.05 -19.67 -8.00
N HIS A 117 -0.70 -20.89 -7.68
CA HIS A 117 -1.10 -22.05 -8.46
C HIS A 117 -2.11 -22.86 -7.65
N CYS A 118 -3.26 -23.13 -8.23
CA CYS A 118 -4.31 -23.90 -7.64
C CYS A 118 -4.34 -25.28 -8.29
N ASP A 119 -4.66 -26.33 -7.55
CA ASP A 119 -4.72 -27.68 -8.11
C ASP A 119 -5.73 -27.72 -9.27
N GLY A 120 -5.28 -28.18 -10.44
CA GLY A 120 -6.03 -28.13 -11.70
C GLY A 120 -7.42 -28.80 -11.65
N ALA A 121 -7.59 -29.82 -10.80
CA ALA A 121 -8.90 -30.44 -10.56
C ALA A 121 -9.81 -29.55 -9.70
N ALA A 122 -9.24 -28.58 -8.99
CA ALA A 122 -9.94 -27.73 -8.04
C ALA A 122 -10.22 -26.31 -8.57
N THR A 123 -9.78 -25.98 -9.79
CA THR A 123 -10.00 -24.63 -10.37
C THR A 123 -11.48 -24.28 -10.51
N ALA A 124 -12.35 -25.26 -10.73
CA ALA A 124 -13.79 -25.06 -10.71
C ALA A 124 -14.34 -24.60 -9.34
N HIS A 125 -13.52 -24.64 -8.30
CA HIS A 125 -13.87 -24.24 -6.93
C HIS A 125 -13.26 -22.92 -6.50
N ILE A 126 -12.60 -22.18 -7.42
CA ILE A 126 -12.20 -20.79 -7.19
C ILE A 126 -13.44 -19.92 -7.47
N ASP A 127 -14.43 -20.06 -6.61
CA ASP A 127 -15.68 -19.31 -6.69
C ASP A 127 -15.69 -18.11 -5.73
N LYS A 128 -14.66 -18.02 -4.88
CA LYS A 128 -14.55 -17.02 -3.83
C LYS A 128 -13.10 -16.65 -3.52
N LEU A 129 -12.85 -15.38 -3.28
CA LEU A 129 -11.59 -14.85 -2.78
C LEU A 129 -11.83 -14.07 -1.49
N GLY A 130 -11.23 -14.49 -0.40
CA GLY A 130 -11.16 -13.70 0.82
C GLY A 130 -10.00 -12.71 0.77
N ILE A 131 -10.27 -11.44 1.02
CA ILE A 131 -9.28 -10.36 1.08
C ILE A 131 -9.21 -9.85 2.51
N ARG A 132 -8.00 -9.70 3.06
CA ARG A 132 -7.74 -9.30 4.46
C ARG A 132 -6.75 -8.13 4.54
N LEU A 133 -6.87 -7.19 3.61
CA LEU A 133 -5.90 -6.10 3.47
C LEU A 133 -5.95 -5.14 4.65
N SER A 134 -7.13 -4.70 5.09
CA SER A 134 -7.27 -3.80 6.25
C SER A 134 -6.87 -4.45 7.58
N ASP A 135 -6.85 -5.80 7.66
CA ASP A 135 -6.41 -6.51 8.85
C ASP A 135 -4.87 -6.41 9.02
N GLN A 136 -4.15 -6.40 7.91
CA GLN A 136 -2.69 -6.26 7.88
C GLN A 136 -2.25 -4.79 7.79
N LEU A 137 -3.03 -3.96 7.12
CA LEU A 137 -2.77 -2.55 6.89
C LEU A 137 -3.96 -1.71 7.38
N PRO A 138 -4.05 -1.39 8.67
CA PRO A 138 -5.26 -0.81 9.30
C PRO A 138 -5.70 0.55 8.73
N ARG A 139 -4.81 1.27 8.03
CA ARG A 139 -5.14 2.55 7.38
C ARG A 139 -5.70 2.40 5.98
N VAL A 140 -5.57 1.24 5.35
CA VAL A 140 -6.16 0.98 4.04
C VAL A 140 -7.65 0.69 4.24
N GLU A 141 -8.46 1.71 3.99
CA GLU A 141 -9.90 1.67 4.22
C GLU A 141 -10.69 1.29 2.98
N LYS A 142 -10.14 1.58 1.79
CA LYS A 142 -10.80 1.33 0.52
C LYS A 142 -9.97 0.47 -0.39
N LEU A 143 -10.63 -0.47 -1.05
CA LEU A 143 -10.05 -1.32 -2.07
C LEU A 143 -10.93 -1.32 -3.32
N ASN A 144 -10.38 -0.85 -4.43
CA ASN A 144 -10.96 -1.03 -5.75
C ASN A 144 -10.45 -2.36 -6.32
N LEU A 145 -11.34 -3.32 -6.46
CA LEU A 145 -11.06 -4.65 -6.96
C LEU A 145 -11.54 -4.81 -8.40
N GLN A 146 -10.68 -5.30 -9.25
CA GLN A 146 -11.00 -5.74 -10.61
C GLN A 146 -10.62 -7.20 -10.75
N VAL A 147 -11.57 -8.03 -11.16
CA VAL A 147 -11.35 -9.47 -11.35
C VAL A 147 -11.68 -9.81 -12.79
N SER A 148 -10.74 -10.47 -13.46
CA SER A 148 -10.91 -11.04 -14.78
C SER A 148 -10.84 -12.56 -14.68
N THR A 149 -11.85 -13.22 -15.21
CA THR A 149 -11.94 -14.68 -15.27
C THR A 149 -12.38 -15.11 -16.67
N GLU A 150 -12.35 -16.38 -16.97
CA GLU A 150 -12.92 -16.92 -18.22
C GLU A 150 -14.43 -16.63 -18.37
N LYS A 151 -15.13 -16.35 -17.26
CA LYS A 151 -16.57 -16.02 -17.26
C LYS A 151 -16.86 -14.53 -17.50
N GLY A 152 -15.81 -13.68 -17.44
CA GLY A 152 -15.95 -12.24 -17.64
C GLY A 152 -15.20 -11.42 -16.58
N GLU A 153 -15.46 -10.13 -16.58
CA GLU A 153 -14.86 -9.16 -15.68
C GLU A 153 -15.86 -8.69 -14.61
N ILE A 154 -15.39 -8.52 -13.41
CA ILE A 154 -16.15 -8.05 -12.25
C ILE A 154 -15.37 -6.92 -11.60
N ALA A 155 -16.06 -5.86 -11.19
CA ALA A 155 -15.49 -4.78 -10.43
C ALA A 155 -16.26 -4.61 -9.10
N HIS A 156 -15.52 -4.48 -8.00
CA HIS A 156 -16.06 -4.24 -6.67
C HIS A 156 -15.28 -3.14 -5.95
N GLU A 157 -15.98 -2.40 -5.10
CA GLU A 157 -15.33 -1.56 -4.10
C GLU A 157 -15.60 -2.18 -2.72
N LEU A 158 -14.54 -2.40 -1.95
CA LEU A 158 -14.61 -2.88 -0.58
C LEU A 158 -14.24 -1.75 0.38
N SER A 159 -15.10 -1.51 1.36
CA SER A 159 -14.85 -0.60 2.48
C SER A 159 -15.51 -1.19 3.74
N PRO A 160 -14.72 -1.70 4.72
CA PRO A 160 -13.24 -1.71 4.75
C PRO A 160 -12.61 -2.54 3.62
N ALA A 161 -11.31 -2.35 3.40
CA ALA A 161 -10.53 -3.05 2.37
C ALA A 161 -10.29 -4.53 2.71
N SER A 162 -11.29 -5.20 3.23
CA SER A 162 -11.33 -6.62 3.57
C SER A 162 -12.73 -7.14 3.35
N GLY A 163 -12.84 -8.37 2.90
CA GLY A 163 -14.12 -9.02 2.63
C GLY A 163 -13.94 -10.26 1.78
N ASP A 164 -15.04 -10.95 1.57
CA ASP A 164 -15.11 -12.12 0.70
C ASP A 164 -15.82 -11.72 -0.60
N VAL A 165 -15.20 -12.00 -1.74
CA VAL A 165 -15.70 -11.66 -3.06
C VAL A 165 -15.95 -12.94 -3.85
N ALA A 166 -17.11 -13.03 -4.48
CA ALA A 166 -17.41 -14.10 -5.46
C ALA A 166 -16.62 -13.86 -6.75
N LEU A 167 -16.11 -14.92 -7.37
CA LEU A 167 -15.32 -14.91 -8.60
C LEU A 167 -16.08 -15.54 -9.77
#